data_c70ff13f971360ed956bcb028b6a39bf
#
_entry.id   c70ff13f971360ed956bcb028b6a39bf
#
_cell.length_a   1.000
_cell.length_b   1.000
_cell.length_c   1.000
_cell.angle_alpha   90.00
_cell.angle_beta   90.00
_cell.angle_gamma   90.00
#
_symmetry.space_group_name_H-M   'P 1'
#
loop_
_entity.id
_entity.type
_entity.pdbx_description
1 polymer ?
#
loop_
_entity_poly.entity_id
_entity_poly.type
_entity_poly.pdbx_seq_one_letter_code
_entity_poly.pdbx_strand_id
1 'polypeptide(L)'
;MTRTKLLLLVAMVATMISRAQSWQSVELKRSITHPQPMTGLVLWPEEAKNRNATYGKTIQLEFSYCLPCKVVTGCDDDGTIQYDWTWFESILNDVSSRGHQLIARFRYEYPSSRDVDGNKGTTAVPAYIKARDDYNETYSENPGGDGPTYYADWSNAELRRFTLQFYTDFAQRYSHDPRLAFLEVGFGHWSEYHIYGTKLQLGKNFPSKLFQKQFFQHLDTIMADIPWAVSIDAGDKTYSPVTENSILMKKHFGLFDDSFMHETHEIGSGSGFNEKCWNAIGQGTRWQTGVCGGEISYYSSNDQNNFLSPDGLYGRTWEEQAAKYHITFMIANDAPRGGVATPVRFRKGSMATGYRFVVKTCETDGTSTRLLVTNEGIAPLYRDAWFAIDDVRSETSLRGLLPGEERQIEIPAVPSADGSNVKIVSDCILPKQDIQFEADIVATQVRPVSATSAESRCYSLAGCQVANGNCLNSQCPIANGICIANGKKMLVQGAQR
;
A
#
# COMPACT_ATOMS: atom_id res chain seq x y z
N MET A 1 21.92 60.91 -22.12
CA MET A 1 20.72 60.04 -22.09
C MET A 1 19.51 60.95 -22.09
N THR A 2 18.72 60.89 -23.14
CA THR A 2 17.55 61.79 -23.31
C THR A 2 16.42 61.38 -22.35
N ARG A 3 15.67 62.39 -21.84
CA ARG A 3 14.53 62.17 -20.92
C ARG A 3 13.56 61.08 -21.36
N THR A 4 13.45 60.80 -22.64
CA THR A 4 12.63 59.77 -23.26
C THR A 4 13.13 58.34 -22.92
N LYS A 5 14.45 58.11 -22.81
CA LYS A 5 14.99 56.79 -22.45
C LYS A 5 14.82 56.48 -20.96
N LEU A 6 14.76 57.50 -20.10
CA LEU A 6 14.51 57.36 -18.68
C LEU A 6 13.04 57.02 -18.40
N LEU A 7 12.09 57.59 -19.15
CA LEU A 7 10.65 57.28 -19.06
C LEU A 7 10.32 55.86 -19.53
N LEU A 8 11.01 55.37 -20.58
CA LEU A 8 10.86 54.00 -21.05
C LEU A 8 11.44 52.98 -20.06
N LEU A 9 12.52 53.30 -19.36
CA LEU A 9 13.12 52.44 -18.33
C LEU A 9 12.22 52.37 -17.08
N VAL A 10 11.61 53.48 -16.69
CA VAL A 10 10.67 53.54 -15.57
C VAL A 10 9.35 52.82 -15.91
N ALA A 11 8.88 52.88 -17.16
CA ALA A 11 7.70 52.14 -17.61
C ALA A 11 7.98 50.62 -17.70
N MET A 12 9.17 50.17 -18.10
CA MET A 12 9.57 48.76 -18.08
C MET A 12 9.77 48.20 -16.67
N VAL A 13 10.23 49.01 -15.72
CA VAL A 13 10.34 48.58 -14.31
C VAL A 13 8.99 48.57 -13.61
N ALA A 14 8.03 49.41 -14.00
CA ALA A 14 6.68 49.42 -13.45
C ALA A 14 5.83 48.25 -13.94
N THR A 15 6.18 47.57 -15.05
CA THR A 15 5.48 46.38 -15.55
C THR A 15 6.05 45.07 -14.98
N MET A 16 7.14 45.11 -14.24
CA MET A 16 7.71 43.97 -13.50
C MET A 16 7.33 43.98 -12.00
N ILE A 17 6.24 44.61 -11.61
CA ILE A 17 5.61 44.22 -10.34
C ILE A 17 4.90 42.90 -10.65
N SER A 18 5.64 41.80 -10.59
CA SER A 18 5.02 40.49 -10.44
C SER A 18 4.10 40.63 -9.22
N ARG A 19 2.79 40.60 -9.43
CA ARG A 19 1.88 40.33 -8.34
C ARG A 19 2.41 39.06 -7.70
N ALA A 20 2.94 39.17 -6.49
CA ALA A 20 3.18 37.99 -5.67
C ALA A 20 1.81 37.31 -5.59
N GLN A 21 1.67 36.22 -6.31
CA GLN A 21 0.45 35.46 -6.43
C GLN A 21 0.15 34.96 -5.02
N SER A 22 -0.87 35.53 -4.39
CA SER A 22 -1.20 35.21 -2.98
C SER A 22 -1.97 33.90 -2.96
N TRP A 23 -1.38 32.87 -2.38
CA TRP A 23 -2.05 31.62 -2.12
C TRP A 23 -3.22 31.84 -1.15
N GLN A 24 -4.37 31.32 -1.49
CA GLN A 24 -5.61 31.43 -0.71
C GLN A 24 -6.06 30.03 -0.29
N SER A 25 -6.43 29.89 0.98
CA SER A 25 -6.96 28.63 1.50
C SER A 25 -8.30 28.31 0.84
N VAL A 26 -8.46 27.05 0.44
CA VAL A 26 -9.69 26.49 -0.14
C VAL A 26 -10.32 25.56 0.89
N GLU A 27 -11.64 25.62 1.03
CA GLU A 27 -12.38 24.69 1.86
C GLU A 27 -12.23 23.25 1.31
N LEU A 28 -11.87 22.31 2.19
CA LEU A 28 -11.74 20.90 1.81
C LEU A 28 -12.12 20.03 3.01
N LYS A 29 -13.24 19.32 2.89
CA LYS A 29 -13.72 18.38 3.90
C LYS A 29 -13.86 16.99 3.31
N ARG A 30 -13.14 16.04 3.88
CA ARG A 30 -13.11 14.64 3.44
C ARG A 30 -12.93 13.71 4.63
N SER A 31 -13.48 12.51 4.52
CA SER A 31 -13.33 11.46 5.53
C SER A 31 -13.08 10.12 4.87
N ILE A 32 -12.25 9.29 5.50
CA ILE A 32 -12.05 7.90 5.12
C ILE A 32 -13.15 7.06 5.79
N THR A 33 -13.95 6.37 4.99
CA THR A 33 -15.14 5.64 5.46
C THR A 33 -15.06 4.12 5.23
N HIS A 34 -14.10 3.66 4.44
CA HIS A 34 -13.89 2.24 4.13
C HIS A 34 -12.39 1.91 4.02
N PRO A 35 -12.01 0.62 4.03
CA PRO A 35 -10.62 0.21 3.82
C PRO A 35 -10.08 0.75 2.51
N GLN A 36 -8.82 1.16 2.51
CA GLN A 36 -8.16 1.67 1.32
C GLN A 36 -7.83 0.54 0.33
N PRO A 37 -7.83 0.77 -0.98
CA PRO A 37 -7.33 -0.18 -1.97
C PRO A 37 -5.93 -0.68 -1.61
N MET A 38 -5.63 -1.95 -1.93
CA MET A 38 -4.33 -2.58 -1.65
C MET A 38 -3.97 -2.66 -0.15
N THR A 39 -4.94 -2.57 0.75
CA THR A 39 -4.74 -2.72 2.20
C THR A 39 -5.87 -3.51 2.84
N GLY A 40 -5.69 -3.93 4.08
CA GLY A 40 -6.78 -4.48 4.88
C GLY A 40 -6.67 -5.95 5.21
N LEU A 41 -7.70 -6.43 5.87
CA LEU A 41 -7.93 -7.85 6.04
C LEU A 41 -8.31 -8.49 4.71
N VAL A 42 -7.87 -9.72 4.50
CA VAL A 42 -7.98 -10.45 3.23
C VAL A 42 -8.80 -11.70 3.45
N LEU A 43 -9.63 -12.07 2.50
CA LEU A 43 -10.35 -13.36 2.50
C LEU A 43 -9.91 -14.23 1.33
N TRP A 44 -10.09 -15.54 1.46
CA TRP A 44 -10.01 -16.46 0.33
C TRP A 44 -11.17 -16.20 -0.65
N PRO A 45 -11.02 -16.41 -1.97
CA PRO A 45 -12.07 -16.09 -2.95
C PRO A 45 -13.39 -16.79 -2.69
N GLU A 46 -13.36 -18.04 -2.24
CA GLU A 46 -14.58 -18.79 -1.91
C GLU A 46 -15.29 -18.16 -0.71
N GLU A 47 -14.55 -17.79 0.33
CA GLU A 47 -15.13 -17.13 1.50
C GLU A 47 -15.61 -15.71 1.17
N ALA A 48 -14.85 -14.95 0.39
CA ALA A 48 -15.27 -13.63 -0.07
C ALA A 48 -16.57 -13.71 -0.88
N LYS A 49 -16.68 -14.67 -1.81
CA LYS A 49 -17.87 -14.92 -2.61
C LYS A 49 -19.10 -15.24 -1.73
N ASN A 50 -18.95 -16.18 -0.79
CA ASN A 50 -20.03 -16.62 0.08
C ASN A 50 -20.49 -15.52 1.06
N ARG A 51 -19.60 -14.57 1.41
CA ARG A 51 -19.86 -13.53 2.41
C ARG A 51 -19.93 -12.12 1.83
N ASN A 52 -19.90 -11.97 0.52
CA ASN A 52 -19.80 -10.66 -0.14
C ASN A 52 -20.93 -9.70 0.26
N ALA A 53 -22.15 -10.19 0.46
CA ALA A 53 -23.29 -9.38 0.89
C ALA A 53 -23.08 -8.75 2.29
N THR A 54 -22.29 -9.39 3.16
CA THR A 54 -22.09 -8.97 4.56
C THR A 54 -20.71 -8.30 4.75
N TYR A 55 -19.67 -8.90 4.19
CA TYR A 55 -18.28 -8.48 4.42
C TYR A 55 -17.60 -7.84 3.20
N GLY A 56 -18.21 -7.86 2.00
CA GLY A 56 -17.57 -7.34 0.78
C GLY A 56 -17.11 -5.87 0.84
N LYS A 57 -17.81 -5.04 1.62
CA LYS A 57 -17.42 -3.64 1.84
C LYS A 57 -16.41 -3.44 2.99
N THR A 58 -15.96 -4.52 3.60
CA THR A 58 -15.02 -4.48 4.72
C THR A 58 -13.62 -4.92 4.33
N ILE A 59 -13.44 -5.35 3.08
CA ILE A 59 -12.17 -5.79 2.49
C ILE A 59 -11.96 -5.13 1.13
N GLN A 60 -10.70 -5.11 0.70
CA GLN A 60 -10.28 -4.68 -0.63
C GLN A 60 -9.49 -5.76 -1.37
N LEU A 61 -9.14 -6.84 -0.67
CA LEU A 61 -8.19 -7.85 -1.12
C LEU A 61 -8.74 -9.26 -0.91
N GLU A 62 -8.41 -10.14 -1.87
CA GLU A 62 -8.58 -11.59 -1.75
C GLU A 62 -7.25 -12.29 -2.04
N PHE A 63 -7.01 -13.44 -1.44
CA PHE A 63 -5.78 -14.19 -1.60
C PHE A 63 -6.04 -15.55 -2.25
N SER A 64 -5.18 -15.95 -3.22
CA SER A 64 -5.27 -17.29 -3.80
C SER A 64 -3.90 -17.89 -4.09
N TYR A 65 -3.77 -19.19 -3.81
CA TYR A 65 -2.70 -19.98 -4.40
C TYR A 65 -2.91 -20.10 -5.91
N CYS A 66 -1.79 -19.98 -6.65
CA CYS A 66 -1.73 -20.13 -8.09
C CYS A 66 -0.74 -21.22 -8.48
N LEU A 67 -1.04 -21.92 -9.57
CA LEU A 67 -0.30 -23.11 -9.99
C LEU A 67 0.31 -22.89 -11.37
N PRO A 68 1.66 -22.88 -11.50
CA PRO A 68 2.31 -22.72 -12.81
C PRO A 68 1.86 -23.77 -13.82
N CYS A 69 1.64 -25.03 -13.41
CA CYS A 69 1.16 -26.09 -14.27
C CYS A 69 -0.22 -25.86 -14.91
N LYS A 70 -1.02 -24.94 -14.35
CA LYS A 70 -2.36 -24.60 -14.91
C LYS A 70 -2.31 -23.51 -15.98
N VAL A 71 -1.19 -22.82 -16.11
CA VAL A 71 -1.02 -21.73 -17.08
C VAL A 71 0.04 -22.04 -18.13
N VAL A 72 0.87 -23.07 -17.92
CA VAL A 72 1.91 -23.49 -18.88
C VAL A 72 1.42 -24.69 -19.68
N THR A 73 1.38 -24.55 -21.00
CA THR A 73 0.92 -25.61 -21.92
C THR A 73 2.07 -26.38 -22.58
N GLY A 74 3.27 -25.79 -22.61
CA GLY A 74 4.44 -26.44 -23.22
C GLY A 74 5.65 -25.52 -23.25
N CYS A 75 6.68 -26.04 -23.95
CA CYS A 75 7.88 -25.30 -24.28
C CYS A 75 8.34 -25.73 -25.66
N ASP A 76 8.66 -24.80 -26.54
CA ASP A 76 9.13 -25.06 -27.88
C ASP A 76 10.62 -25.48 -27.86
N ASP A 77 11.12 -26.01 -28.99
CA ASP A 77 12.50 -26.47 -29.13
C ASP A 77 13.53 -25.35 -28.94
N ASP A 78 13.16 -24.10 -29.19
CA ASP A 78 14.00 -22.93 -28.96
C ASP A 78 13.98 -22.43 -27.51
N GLY A 79 13.20 -23.08 -26.63
CA GLY A 79 13.06 -22.74 -25.21
C GLY A 79 11.98 -21.74 -24.90
N THR A 80 11.16 -21.32 -25.89
CA THR A 80 10.02 -20.43 -25.67
C THR A 80 8.90 -21.17 -24.93
N ILE A 81 8.48 -20.60 -23.77
CA ILE A 81 7.42 -21.18 -22.94
C ILE A 81 6.05 -20.81 -23.52
N GLN A 82 5.18 -21.78 -23.66
CA GLN A 82 3.82 -21.59 -24.14
C GLN A 82 2.85 -21.50 -22.97
N TYR A 83 2.00 -20.46 -22.97
CA TYR A 83 1.06 -20.15 -21.90
C TYR A 83 -0.38 -20.16 -22.38
N ASP A 84 -1.28 -20.68 -21.53
CA ASP A 84 -2.69 -20.40 -21.53
C ASP A 84 -3.08 -19.77 -20.18
N TRP A 85 -3.25 -18.45 -20.15
CA TRP A 85 -3.57 -17.70 -18.94
C TRP A 85 -5.05 -17.74 -18.57
N THR A 86 -5.91 -18.44 -19.34
CA THR A 86 -7.37 -18.44 -19.12
C THR A 86 -7.75 -18.79 -17.69
N TRP A 87 -7.06 -19.78 -17.11
CA TRP A 87 -7.32 -20.17 -15.71
C TRP A 87 -6.98 -19.03 -14.72
N PHE A 88 -5.83 -18.40 -14.85
CA PHE A 88 -5.44 -17.28 -13.96
C PHE A 88 -6.31 -16.05 -14.19
N GLU A 89 -6.65 -15.74 -15.43
CA GLU A 89 -7.59 -14.68 -15.80
C GLU A 89 -8.98 -14.91 -15.18
N SER A 90 -9.42 -16.17 -15.08
CA SER A 90 -10.70 -16.49 -14.44
C SER A 90 -10.71 -16.13 -12.94
N ILE A 91 -9.57 -16.32 -12.23
CA ILE A 91 -9.41 -15.92 -10.82
C ILE A 91 -9.44 -14.39 -10.71
N LEU A 92 -8.64 -13.69 -11.53
CA LEU A 92 -8.62 -12.23 -11.55
C LEU A 92 -9.99 -11.63 -11.82
N ASN A 93 -10.75 -12.18 -12.79
CA ASN A 93 -12.07 -11.73 -13.14
C ASN A 93 -13.10 -12.02 -12.04
N ASP A 94 -13.05 -13.18 -11.41
CA ASP A 94 -13.93 -13.52 -10.30
C ASP A 94 -13.73 -12.57 -9.13
N VAL A 95 -12.50 -12.37 -8.68
CA VAL A 95 -12.13 -11.45 -7.59
C VAL A 95 -12.54 -10.01 -7.90
N SER A 96 -12.15 -9.50 -9.08
CA SER A 96 -12.45 -8.11 -9.49
C SER A 96 -13.94 -7.85 -9.72
N SER A 97 -14.74 -8.89 -10.03
CA SER A 97 -16.19 -8.75 -10.14
C SER A 97 -16.84 -8.31 -8.83
N ARG A 98 -16.24 -8.67 -7.70
CA ARG A 98 -16.65 -8.27 -6.35
C ARG A 98 -16.09 -6.89 -5.93
N GLY A 99 -15.23 -6.28 -6.76
CA GLY A 99 -14.58 -5.00 -6.47
C GLY A 99 -13.31 -5.14 -5.63
N HIS A 100 -12.71 -6.34 -5.57
CA HIS A 100 -11.49 -6.63 -4.82
C HIS A 100 -10.32 -6.91 -5.74
N GLN A 101 -9.09 -6.78 -5.22
CA GLN A 101 -7.85 -7.11 -5.94
C GLN A 101 -7.25 -8.39 -5.40
N LEU A 102 -6.55 -9.13 -6.27
CA LEU A 102 -5.94 -10.40 -5.93
C LEU A 102 -4.54 -10.20 -5.33
N ILE A 103 -4.25 -10.90 -4.24
CA ILE A 103 -2.90 -11.29 -3.82
C ILE A 103 -2.67 -12.71 -4.33
N ALA A 104 -1.67 -12.91 -5.20
CA ALA A 104 -1.39 -14.21 -5.78
C ALA A 104 -0.10 -14.81 -5.22
N ARG A 105 -0.13 -16.10 -4.90
CA ARG A 105 1.07 -16.87 -4.50
C ARG A 105 1.21 -18.10 -5.39
N PHE A 106 2.17 -18.08 -6.30
CA PHE A 106 2.51 -19.24 -7.10
C PHE A 106 3.33 -20.23 -6.27
N ARG A 107 2.94 -21.50 -6.29
CA ARG A 107 3.60 -22.56 -5.54
C ARG A 107 3.83 -23.80 -6.37
N TYR A 108 4.85 -24.57 -6.03
CA TYR A 108 5.07 -25.90 -6.58
C TYR A 108 4.62 -27.00 -5.63
N GLU A 109 4.93 -26.90 -4.36
CA GLU A 109 4.68 -27.92 -3.34
C GLU A 109 3.45 -27.59 -2.48
N TYR A 110 2.74 -28.66 -2.10
CA TYR A 110 1.64 -28.58 -1.16
C TYR A 110 1.54 -29.90 -0.37
N PRO A 111 1.80 -29.89 0.95
CA PRO A 111 1.65 -31.07 1.77
C PRO A 111 0.17 -31.35 2.00
N SER A 112 -0.40 -32.35 1.36
CA SER A 112 -1.81 -32.66 1.54
C SER A 112 -2.24 -33.86 0.71
N SER A 113 -3.39 -34.42 1.07
CA SER A 113 -4.18 -35.27 0.19
C SER A 113 -4.92 -34.52 -0.90
N ARG A 114 -4.74 -33.20 -1.05
CA ARG A 114 -5.37 -32.39 -2.08
C ARG A 114 -4.74 -32.65 -3.43
N ASP A 115 -5.56 -32.51 -4.48
CA ASP A 115 -5.10 -32.60 -5.85
C ASP A 115 -4.30 -31.36 -6.24
N VAL A 116 -3.12 -31.59 -6.78
CA VAL A 116 -2.34 -30.61 -7.48
C VAL A 116 -2.21 -31.07 -8.92
N ASP A 117 -2.52 -30.26 -9.89
CA ASP A 117 -2.45 -30.60 -11.30
C ASP A 117 -3.30 -31.83 -11.69
N GLY A 118 -4.40 -32.08 -10.96
CA GLY A 118 -5.26 -33.24 -11.13
C GLY A 118 -4.69 -34.56 -10.60
N ASN A 119 -3.51 -34.54 -9.95
CA ASN A 119 -2.87 -35.70 -9.34
C ASN A 119 -2.52 -35.41 -7.88
N LYS A 120 -3.13 -36.16 -6.96
CA LYS A 120 -2.86 -36.02 -5.52
C LYS A 120 -1.37 -36.12 -5.20
N GLY A 121 -0.87 -35.22 -4.35
CA GLY A 121 0.48 -35.20 -3.85
C GLY A 121 1.55 -34.85 -4.88
N THR A 122 1.20 -34.52 -6.12
CA THR A 122 2.18 -34.08 -7.11
C THR A 122 2.52 -32.59 -6.95
N THR A 123 3.67 -32.16 -7.50
CA THR A 123 4.01 -30.74 -7.56
C THR A 123 3.22 -30.01 -8.65
N ALA A 124 3.15 -28.68 -8.57
CA ALA A 124 2.61 -27.84 -9.63
C ALA A 124 3.66 -27.42 -10.68
N VAL A 125 4.73 -28.17 -10.82
CA VAL A 125 5.72 -28.01 -11.89
C VAL A 125 5.05 -28.34 -13.24
N PRO A 126 5.29 -27.55 -14.31
CA PRO A 126 4.71 -27.79 -15.63
C PRO A 126 4.99 -29.18 -16.18
N ALA A 127 4.01 -29.73 -16.89
CA ALA A 127 4.04 -31.10 -17.40
C ALA A 127 5.25 -31.37 -18.33
N TYR A 128 5.66 -30.39 -19.13
CA TYR A 128 6.81 -30.56 -20.03
C TYR A 128 8.15 -30.75 -19.29
N ILE A 129 8.27 -30.15 -18.06
CA ILE A 129 9.45 -30.38 -17.21
C ILE A 129 9.36 -31.73 -16.55
N LYS A 130 8.18 -32.12 -16.04
CA LYS A 130 7.97 -33.45 -15.45
C LYS A 130 8.22 -34.60 -16.42
N ALA A 131 8.01 -34.39 -17.72
CA ALA A 131 8.24 -35.36 -18.76
C ALA A 131 9.73 -35.57 -19.14
N ARG A 132 10.66 -34.77 -18.58
CA ARG A 132 12.09 -34.87 -18.87
C ARG A 132 12.73 -36.05 -18.14
N ASP A 133 13.62 -36.75 -18.79
CA ASP A 133 14.36 -37.87 -18.22
C ASP A 133 15.27 -37.47 -17.04
N ASP A 134 15.69 -36.18 -17.00
CA ASP A 134 16.57 -35.62 -15.98
C ASP A 134 15.81 -34.92 -14.83
N TYR A 135 14.48 -35.08 -14.74
CA TYR A 135 13.66 -34.48 -13.68
C TYR A 135 13.10 -35.56 -12.75
N ASN A 136 13.38 -35.46 -11.45
CA ASN A 136 12.98 -36.46 -10.46
C ASN A 136 12.53 -35.79 -9.13
N GLU A 137 11.24 -35.81 -8.86
CA GLU A 137 10.67 -35.31 -7.61
C GLU A 137 11.08 -36.14 -6.39
N THR A 138 11.29 -35.51 -5.26
CA THR A 138 11.48 -36.21 -3.99
C THR A 138 10.10 -36.42 -3.34
N TYR A 139 9.86 -37.65 -2.87
CA TYR A 139 8.60 -38.03 -2.24
C TYR A 139 8.74 -38.17 -0.74
N SER A 140 7.71 -37.72 0.00
CA SER A 140 7.51 -38.03 1.42
C SER A 140 6.09 -38.51 1.63
N GLU A 141 5.93 -39.61 2.39
CA GLU A 141 4.64 -40.29 2.53
C GLU A 141 3.62 -39.49 3.35
N ASN A 142 4.07 -38.86 4.41
CA ASN A 142 3.19 -38.11 5.31
C ASN A 142 3.92 -36.96 6.04
N PRO A 143 4.42 -35.96 5.32
CA PRO A 143 5.13 -34.85 5.94
C PRO A 143 4.17 -34.02 6.79
N GLY A 144 4.55 -33.79 8.06
CA GLY A 144 3.74 -32.99 9.00
C GLY A 144 2.40 -33.59 9.40
N GLY A 145 2.06 -34.80 8.92
CA GLY A 145 0.74 -35.39 9.13
C GLY A 145 -0.30 -35.04 8.06
N ASP A 146 0.09 -34.30 7.01
CA ASP A 146 -0.82 -33.71 6.01
C ASP A 146 -1.03 -34.59 4.76
N GLY A 147 -0.41 -35.78 4.71
CA GLY A 147 -0.54 -36.74 3.60
C GLY A 147 0.64 -36.72 2.63
N PRO A 148 0.57 -37.49 1.56
CA PRO A 148 1.68 -37.67 0.61
C PRO A 148 2.04 -36.36 -0.08
N THR A 149 3.34 -36.07 -0.16
CA THR A 149 3.87 -34.84 -0.75
C THR A 149 5.06 -35.11 -1.65
N TYR A 150 5.09 -34.46 -2.78
CA TYR A 150 6.24 -34.41 -3.68
C TYR A 150 6.91 -33.04 -3.60
N TYR A 151 8.23 -33.03 -3.69
CA TYR A 151 9.06 -31.83 -3.75
C TYR A 151 9.70 -31.72 -5.11
N ALA A 152 9.69 -30.52 -5.68
CA ALA A 152 10.27 -30.24 -6.98
C ALA A 152 11.79 -30.54 -7.03
N ASP A 153 12.28 -30.99 -8.18
CA ASP A 153 13.69 -31.27 -8.37
C ASP A 153 14.49 -30.02 -8.70
N TRP A 154 15.00 -29.35 -7.72
CA TRP A 154 15.80 -28.14 -7.89
C TRP A 154 17.23 -28.38 -8.40
N SER A 155 17.64 -29.65 -8.59
CA SER A 155 18.85 -29.99 -9.34
C SER A 155 18.64 -29.84 -10.85
N ASN A 156 17.39 -29.89 -11.33
CA ASN A 156 17.04 -29.77 -12.73
C ASN A 156 17.30 -28.34 -13.24
N ALA A 157 18.05 -28.25 -14.35
CA ALA A 157 18.44 -26.96 -14.94
C ALA A 157 17.24 -26.23 -15.57
N GLU A 158 16.33 -27.02 -16.19
CA GLU A 158 15.16 -26.46 -16.87
C GLU A 158 14.15 -25.89 -15.86
N LEU A 159 13.93 -26.56 -14.72
CA LEU A 159 13.08 -26.00 -13.66
C LEU A 159 13.59 -24.62 -13.18
N ARG A 160 14.91 -24.50 -12.99
CA ARG A 160 15.51 -23.22 -12.58
C ARG A 160 15.37 -22.14 -13.66
N ARG A 161 15.63 -22.49 -14.94
CA ARG A 161 15.43 -21.58 -16.07
C ARG A 161 13.98 -21.15 -16.17
N PHE A 162 13.06 -22.12 -16.16
CA PHE A 162 11.63 -21.91 -16.21
C PHE A 162 11.17 -20.93 -15.12
N THR A 163 11.57 -21.17 -13.86
CA THR A 163 11.15 -20.33 -12.74
C THR A 163 11.49 -18.86 -12.95
N LEU A 164 12.69 -18.55 -13.45
CA LEU A 164 13.07 -17.16 -13.74
C LEU A 164 12.27 -16.59 -14.93
N GLN A 165 12.14 -17.36 -16.01
CA GLN A 165 11.42 -16.92 -17.21
C GLN A 165 9.93 -16.72 -16.93
N PHE A 166 9.31 -17.63 -16.17
CA PHE A 166 7.91 -17.52 -15.78
C PHE A 166 7.58 -16.18 -15.11
N TYR A 167 8.39 -15.76 -14.13
CA TYR A 167 8.17 -14.49 -13.46
C TYR A 167 8.48 -13.29 -14.37
N THR A 168 9.39 -13.41 -15.33
CA THR A 168 9.59 -12.39 -16.37
C THR A 168 8.34 -12.21 -17.22
N ASP A 169 7.80 -13.30 -17.76
CA ASP A 169 6.63 -13.28 -18.63
C ASP A 169 5.37 -12.83 -17.87
N PHE A 170 5.26 -13.26 -16.60
CA PHE A 170 4.21 -12.80 -15.69
C PHE A 170 4.28 -11.28 -15.45
N ALA A 171 5.46 -10.75 -15.13
CA ALA A 171 5.64 -9.33 -14.91
C ALA A 171 5.33 -8.51 -16.17
N GLN A 172 5.79 -8.94 -17.34
CA GLN A 172 5.49 -8.29 -18.62
C GLN A 172 3.99 -8.21 -18.88
N ARG A 173 3.24 -9.23 -18.47
CA ARG A 173 1.81 -9.30 -18.71
C ARG A 173 0.98 -8.53 -17.69
N TYR A 174 1.35 -8.59 -16.40
CA TYR A 174 0.47 -8.18 -15.29
C TYR A 174 0.97 -6.98 -14.48
N SER A 175 2.11 -6.35 -14.82
CA SER A 175 2.66 -5.21 -14.04
C SER A 175 1.69 -4.06 -13.87
N HIS A 176 0.84 -3.82 -14.87
CA HIS A 176 -0.13 -2.72 -14.87
C HIS A 176 -1.58 -3.19 -14.74
N ASP A 177 -1.79 -4.48 -14.43
CA ASP A 177 -3.15 -5.00 -14.25
C ASP A 177 -3.72 -4.52 -12.90
N PRO A 178 -4.80 -3.71 -12.89
CA PRO A 178 -5.38 -3.20 -11.66
C PRO A 178 -6.08 -4.27 -10.81
N ARG A 179 -6.29 -5.48 -11.37
CA ARG A 179 -6.88 -6.62 -10.65
C ARG A 179 -5.88 -7.32 -9.73
N LEU A 180 -4.57 -7.13 -9.97
CA LEU A 180 -3.48 -7.72 -9.18
C LEU A 180 -2.90 -6.69 -8.20
N ALA A 181 -3.01 -6.94 -6.90
CA ALA A 181 -2.44 -6.08 -5.86
C ALA A 181 -0.97 -6.40 -5.62
N PHE A 182 -0.67 -7.63 -5.20
CA PHE A 182 0.65 -8.07 -4.74
C PHE A 182 0.94 -9.50 -5.17
N LEU A 183 2.23 -9.86 -5.10
CA LEU A 183 2.68 -11.25 -5.15
C LEU A 183 3.29 -11.66 -3.82
N GLU A 184 3.05 -12.89 -3.42
CA GLU A 184 3.86 -13.60 -2.44
C GLU A 184 4.66 -14.68 -3.16
N VAL A 185 5.94 -14.76 -2.85
CA VAL A 185 6.87 -15.65 -3.55
C VAL A 185 7.75 -16.43 -2.57
N GLY A 186 8.09 -17.65 -2.93
CA GLY A 186 8.95 -18.48 -2.09
C GLY A 186 9.15 -19.87 -2.66
N PHE A 187 9.56 -20.79 -1.81
CA PHE A 187 9.89 -22.17 -2.14
C PHE A 187 9.44 -23.11 -1.00
N GLY A 188 9.35 -24.39 -1.29
CA GLY A 188 8.91 -25.37 -0.33
C GLY A 188 7.40 -25.38 -0.12
N HIS A 189 6.95 -26.00 0.96
CA HIS A 189 5.53 -26.08 1.27
C HIS A 189 4.88 -24.71 1.19
N TRP A 190 3.79 -24.62 0.46
CA TRP A 190 2.99 -23.39 0.25
C TRP A 190 3.79 -22.17 -0.26
N SER A 191 5.06 -22.37 -0.67
CA SER A 191 6.04 -21.30 -0.92
C SER A 191 6.47 -20.52 0.34
N GLU A 192 6.46 -21.17 1.50
CA GLU A 192 6.71 -20.57 2.83
C GLU A 192 8.09 -20.90 3.41
N TYR A 193 9.02 -21.35 2.60
CA TYR A 193 10.41 -21.60 3.00
C TYR A 193 10.62 -22.77 3.97
N HIS A 194 9.80 -23.81 3.93
CA HIS A 194 10.03 -25.00 4.71
C HIS A 194 9.63 -26.29 4.00
N ILE A 195 10.14 -27.41 4.50
CA ILE A 195 9.74 -28.76 4.14
C ILE A 195 9.57 -29.59 5.40
N TYR A 196 8.56 -30.46 5.40
CA TYR A 196 8.27 -31.34 6.50
C TYR A 196 8.52 -32.81 6.11
N GLY A 197 8.78 -33.65 7.11
CA GLY A 197 8.82 -35.11 6.94
C GLY A 197 9.90 -35.64 6.00
N THR A 198 10.76 -34.77 5.47
CA THR A 198 11.92 -35.18 4.65
C THR A 198 13.15 -34.35 4.97
N LYS A 199 14.32 -34.90 4.74
CA LYS A 199 15.58 -34.18 4.99
C LYS A 199 15.78 -33.11 3.92
N LEU A 200 16.00 -31.86 4.35
CA LEU A 200 16.37 -30.75 3.48
C LEU A 200 17.68 -31.05 2.73
N GLN A 201 17.65 -30.95 1.42
CA GLN A 201 18.80 -31.09 0.51
C GLN A 201 18.80 -29.90 -0.47
N LEU A 202 19.59 -28.86 -0.11
CA LEU A 202 19.73 -27.66 -0.95
C LEU A 202 20.27 -28.02 -2.33
N GLY A 203 19.60 -27.55 -3.38
CA GLY A 203 19.91 -27.87 -4.77
C GLY A 203 19.32 -29.22 -5.24
N LYS A 204 18.48 -29.87 -4.43
CA LYS A 204 17.77 -31.10 -4.79
C LYS A 204 16.27 -30.97 -4.52
N ASN A 205 15.81 -31.07 -3.26
CA ASN A 205 14.40 -30.94 -2.90
C ASN A 205 14.03 -29.54 -2.37
N PHE A 206 14.99 -28.65 -2.39
CA PHE A 206 14.85 -27.22 -2.10
C PHE A 206 15.91 -26.45 -2.90
N PRO A 207 15.66 -25.23 -3.39
CA PRO A 207 16.63 -24.53 -4.23
C PRO A 207 17.94 -24.26 -3.50
N SER A 208 19.05 -24.36 -4.23
CA SER A 208 20.35 -23.98 -3.69
C SER A 208 20.38 -22.49 -3.31
N LYS A 209 21.19 -22.13 -2.31
CA LYS A 209 21.39 -20.72 -1.92
C LYS A 209 21.87 -19.84 -3.10
N LEU A 210 22.62 -20.42 -4.04
CA LEU A 210 23.05 -19.71 -5.23
C LEU A 210 21.86 -19.38 -6.15
N PHE A 211 20.98 -20.34 -6.40
CA PHE A 211 19.79 -20.11 -7.22
C PHE A 211 18.83 -19.13 -6.54
N GLN A 212 18.60 -19.25 -5.23
CA GLN A 212 17.78 -18.28 -4.49
C GLN A 212 18.32 -16.86 -4.62
N LYS A 213 19.66 -16.69 -4.56
CA LYS A 213 20.28 -15.37 -4.80
C LYS A 213 19.97 -14.84 -6.20
N GLN A 214 20.10 -15.69 -7.23
CA GLN A 214 19.73 -15.32 -8.61
C GLN A 214 18.25 -14.94 -8.72
N PHE A 215 17.38 -15.73 -8.11
CA PHE A 215 15.93 -15.51 -8.10
C PHE A 215 15.56 -14.16 -7.47
N PHE A 216 16.04 -13.85 -6.29
CA PHE A 216 15.73 -12.55 -5.64
C PHE A 216 16.30 -11.36 -6.41
N GLN A 217 17.50 -11.48 -6.97
CA GLN A 217 18.07 -10.42 -7.80
C GLN A 217 17.27 -10.24 -9.09
N HIS A 218 16.80 -11.32 -9.68
CA HIS A 218 15.96 -11.29 -10.87
C HIS A 218 14.62 -10.62 -10.59
N LEU A 219 13.90 -11.04 -9.53
CA LEU A 219 12.62 -10.45 -9.15
C LEU A 219 12.74 -8.94 -8.86
N ASP A 220 13.75 -8.52 -8.13
CA ASP A 220 13.99 -7.10 -7.84
C ASP A 220 14.16 -6.27 -9.12
N THR A 221 14.63 -6.88 -10.21
CA THR A 221 14.79 -6.21 -11.51
C THR A 221 13.49 -6.13 -12.29
N ILE A 222 12.70 -7.22 -12.30
CA ILE A 222 11.51 -7.32 -13.17
C ILE A 222 10.22 -6.89 -12.49
N MET A 223 10.16 -6.85 -11.15
CA MET A 223 8.97 -6.55 -10.36
C MET A 223 8.93 -5.11 -9.86
N ALA A 224 9.48 -4.15 -10.61
CA ALA A 224 9.51 -2.74 -10.19
C ALA A 224 8.11 -2.15 -9.91
N ASP A 225 7.10 -2.63 -10.64
CA ASP A 225 5.73 -2.14 -10.57
C ASP A 225 4.76 -3.10 -9.85
N ILE A 226 5.18 -4.32 -9.54
CA ILE A 226 4.39 -5.27 -8.74
C ILE A 226 5.06 -5.42 -7.39
N PRO A 227 4.46 -4.92 -6.29
CA PRO A 227 4.97 -5.18 -4.95
C PRO A 227 4.94 -6.68 -4.66
N TRP A 228 6.00 -7.22 -4.07
CA TRP A 228 6.11 -8.63 -3.76
C TRP A 228 6.71 -8.85 -2.37
N ALA A 229 6.36 -9.95 -1.74
CA ALA A 229 6.77 -10.31 -0.39
C ALA A 229 7.33 -11.73 -0.35
N VAL A 230 8.17 -11.99 0.64
CA VAL A 230 8.81 -13.27 0.92
C VAL A 230 8.47 -13.70 2.34
N SER A 231 8.27 -15.01 2.57
CA SER A 231 8.03 -15.53 3.91
C SER A 231 9.17 -15.15 4.85
N ILE A 232 8.81 -14.82 6.10
CA ILE A 232 9.78 -14.56 7.16
C ILE A 232 10.72 -15.73 7.41
N ASP A 233 10.29 -16.95 7.10
CA ASP A 233 11.11 -18.16 7.24
C ASP A 233 12.37 -18.15 6.36
N ALA A 234 12.40 -17.29 5.32
CA ALA A 234 13.64 -16.96 4.62
C ALA A 234 14.69 -16.27 5.53
N GLY A 235 14.34 -15.89 6.75
CA GLY A 235 15.28 -15.48 7.81
C GLY A 235 16.10 -16.62 8.37
N ASP A 236 15.63 -17.88 8.26
CA ASP A 236 16.37 -19.04 8.68
C ASP A 236 17.51 -19.37 7.68
N LYS A 237 18.73 -19.26 8.17
CA LYS A 237 19.96 -19.54 7.41
C LYS A 237 20.05 -20.97 6.89
N THR A 238 19.32 -21.90 7.47
CA THR A 238 19.26 -23.30 6.99
C THR A 238 18.71 -23.34 5.57
N TYR A 239 17.66 -22.56 5.30
CA TYR A 239 16.94 -22.56 4.04
C TYR A 239 17.45 -21.49 3.06
N SER A 240 17.84 -20.33 3.55
CA SER A 240 17.96 -19.12 2.75
C SER A 240 19.32 -18.43 2.89
N PRO A 241 19.82 -17.78 1.81
CA PRO A 241 20.99 -16.91 1.89
C PRO A 241 20.66 -15.46 2.27
N VAL A 242 19.40 -15.09 2.45
CA VAL A 242 18.97 -13.67 2.50
C VAL A 242 19.71 -12.90 3.58
N THR A 243 19.65 -13.35 4.83
CA THR A 243 20.27 -12.67 5.98
C THR A 243 21.80 -12.76 6.00
N GLU A 244 22.40 -13.65 5.20
CA GLU A 244 23.85 -13.78 5.05
C GLU A 244 24.40 -12.93 3.89
N ASN A 245 23.55 -12.26 3.13
CA ASN A 245 23.92 -11.56 1.91
C ASN A 245 23.47 -10.08 1.93
N SER A 246 24.43 -9.17 2.13
CA SER A 246 24.15 -7.73 2.21
C SER A 246 23.54 -7.14 0.92
N ILE A 247 23.73 -7.79 -0.24
CA ILE A 247 23.12 -7.35 -1.51
C ILE A 247 21.65 -7.74 -1.52
N LEU A 248 21.29 -8.96 -1.08
CA LEU A 248 19.90 -9.40 -0.99
C LEU A 248 19.13 -8.58 0.05
N MET A 249 19.77 -8.25 1.16
CA MET A 249 19.15 -7.43 2.22
C MET A 249 18.78 -6.01 1.75
N LYS A 250 19.33 -5.53 0.64
CA LYS A 250 19.01 -4.22 0.03
C LYS A 250 17.94 -4.29 -1.07
N LYS A 251 17.42 -5.48 -1.40
CA LYS A 251 16.39 -5.64 -2.43
C LYS A 251 15.01 -5.18 -1.95
N HIS A 252 14.16 -4.76 -2.90
CA HIS A 252 12.85 -4.16 -2.63
C HIS A 252 11.75 -5.23 -2.56
N PHE A 253 11.80 -6.10 -1.55
CA PHE A 253 10.73 -7.04 -1.26
C PHE A 253 10.16 -6.80 0.13
N GLY A 254 8.91 -7.17 0.31
CA GLY A 254 8.23 -7.15 1.58
C GLY A 254 8.33 -8.48 2.33
N LEU A 255 7.55 -8.62 3.40
CA LEU A 255 7.50 -9.81 4.24
C LEU A 255 6.07 -10.31 4.41
N PHE A 256 5.91 -11.63 4.51
CA PHE A 256 4.68 -12.22 5.01
C PHE A 256 4.98 -13.28 6.08
N ASP A 257 4.09 -13.38 7.06
CA ASP A 257 4.16 -14.32 8.18
C ASP A 257 2.86 -15.09 8.27
N ASP A 258 2.86 -16.37 7.97
CA ASP A 258 1.67 -17.21 7.89
C ASP A 258 1.23 -17.82 9.23
N SER A 259 1.82 -17.38 10.33
CA SER A 259 1.44 -17.74 11.70
C SER A 259 1.31 -16.50 12.60
N PHE A 260 0.81 -15.39 12.03
CA PHE A 260 0.77 -14.12 12.74
C PHE A 260 -0.11 -14.16 13.98
N MET A 261 0.36 -13.55 15.07
CA MET A 261 -0.31 -13.46 16.37
C MET A 261 -0.54 -14.78 17.12
N HIS A 262 0.09 -15.90 16.77
CA HIS A 262 -0.03 -17.09 17.61
C HIS A 262 0.66 -16.90 18.99
N GLU A 263 0.40 -17.81 19.92
CA GLU A 263 0.85 -17.68 21.32
C GLU A 263 2.36 -17.45 21.46
N THR A 264 3.17 -18.18 20.69
CA THR A 264 4.65 -18.12 20.75
C THR A 264 5.29 -17.25 19.68
N HIS A 265 4.51 -16.35 19.04
CA HIS A 265 4.97 -15.51 17.93
C HIS A 265 6.13 -14.58 18.33
N GLU A 266 6.01 -13.92 19.46
CA GLU A 266 6.96 -12.88 19.91
C GLU A 266 8.12 -13.42 20.75
N ILE A 267 9.24 -12.72 20.70
CA ILE A 267 10.39 -12.94 21.57
C ILE A 267 9.94 -12.80 23.04
N GLY A 268 10.20 -13.84 23.84
CA GLY A 268 9.75 -13.91 25.24
C GLY A 268 8.43 -14.65 25.44
N SER A 269 7.69 -14.97 24.39
CA SER A 269 6.52 -15.82 24.44
C SER A 269 6.82 -17.17 23.75
N GLY A 270 7.47 -18.10 24.45
CA GLY A 270 7.88 -19.40 23.89
C GLY A 270 9.07 -19.28 22.96
N SER A 271 8.97 -19.81 21.72
CA SER A 271 10.10 -19.83 20.77
C SER A 271 10.46 -18.44 20.25
N GLY A 272 9.49 -17.58 20.04
CA GLY A 272 9.65 -16.28 19.41
C GLY A 272 10.25 -16.37 18.01
N PHE A 273 10.08 -17.50 17.31
CA PHE A 273 10.72 -17.76 16.02
C PHE A 273 10.29 -16.75 14.96
N ASN A 274 9.00 -16.48 14.88
CA ASN A 274 8.44 -15.58 13.88
C ASN A 274 9.01 -14.17 14.02
N GLU A 275 8.98 -13.59 15.21
CA GLU A 275 9.53 -12.25 15.42
C GLU A 275 11.05 -12.23 15.21
N LYS A 276 11.80 -13.28 15.59
CA LYS A 276 13.23 -13.37 15.29
C LYS A 276 13.51 -13.34 13.79
N CYS A 277 12.77 -14.12 13.00
CA CYS A 277 12.91 -14.15 11.55
C CYS A 277 12.47 -12.83 10.90
N TRP A 278 11.34 -12.28 11.34
CA TRP A 278 10.88 -10.96 10.92
C TRP A 278 11.95 -9.89 11.14
N ASN A 279 12.50 -9.81 12.33
CA ASN A 279 13.53 -8.84 12.66
C ASN A 279 14.83 -9.07 11.88
N ALA A 280 15.22 -10.33 11.66
CA ALA A 280 16.42 -10.67 10.89
C ALA A 280 16.36 -10.18 9.45
N ILE A 281 15.21 -10.34 8.76
CA ILE A 281 15.04 -9.87 7.39
C ILE A 281 14.59 -8.41 7.35
N GLY A 282 13.66 -8.04 8.22
CA GLY A 282 12.99 -6.75 8.21
C GLY A 282 13.88 -5.58 8.61
N GLN A 283 14.82 -5.80 9.55
CA GLN A 283 15.74 -4.79 10.08
C GLN A 283 15.06 -3.47 10.49
N GLY A 284 13.77 -3.51 10.84
CA GLY A 284 12.94 -2.37 11.22
C GLY A 284 12.57 -1.40 10.09
N THR A 285 13.05 -1.63 8.87
CA THR A 285 12.90 -0.67 7.75
C THR A 285 12.36 -1.25 6.45
N ARG A 286 12.28 -2.56 6.30
CA ARG A 286 11.85 -3.20 5.04
C ARG A 286 10.45 -2.78 4.61
N TRP A 287 9.54 -2.58 5.56
CA TRP A 287 8.20 -2.06 5.31
C TRP A 287 8.17 -0.70 4.59
N GLN A 288 9.26 0.06 4.62
CA GLN A 288 9.34 1.35 3.89
C GLN A 288 9.37 1.17 2.37
N THR A 289 9.80 0.02 1.89
CA THR A 289 9.98 -0.26 0.46
C THR A 289 9.24 -1.50 -0.04
N GLY A 290 8.72 -2.35 0.85
CA GLY A 290 8.02 -3.58 0.51
C GLY A 290 6.83 -3.86 1.41
N VAL A 291 5.78 -4.46 0.85
CA VAL A 291 4.54 -4.77 1.55
C VAL A 291 4.78 -5.76 2.69
N CYS A 292 4.14 -5.54 3.83
CA CYS A 292 4.20 -6.42 4.97
C CYS A 292 2.81 -6.98 5.31
N GLY A 293 2.73 -8.29 5.51
CA GLY A 293 1.48 -8.98 5.78
C GLY A 293 1.66 -10.40 6.21
N GLY A 294 0.75 -11.25 5.78
CA GLY A 294 0.77 -12.69 6.07
C GLY A 294 -0.62 -13.23 6.38
N GLU A 295 -0.70 -14.13 7.32
CA GLU A 295 -1.89 -14.88 7.66
C GLU A 295 -2.02 -15.03 9.18
N ILE A 296 -3.23 -14.79 9.70
CA ILE A 296 -3.53 -15.06 11.10
C ILE A 296 -3.34 -16.55 11.36
N SER A 297 -2.69 -16.87 12.46
CA SER A 297 -2.32 -18.23 12.85
C SER A 297 -3.45 -19.27 12.70
N TYR A 298 -3.11 -20.40 12.08
CA TYR A 298 -3.95 -21.59 12.00
C TYR A 298 -3.73 -22.59 13.16
N TYR A 299 -2.80 -22.32 14.07
CA TYR A 299 -2.45 -23.27 15.14
C TYR A 299 -3.62 -23.58 16.07
N SER A 300 -4.56 -22.64 16.23
CA SER A 300 -5.77 -22.89 17.00
C SER A 300 -6.98 -22.14 16.46
N SER A 301 -8.17 -22.70 16.70
CA SER A 301 -9.41 -21.98 16.42
C SER A 301 -9.57 -20.72 17.29
N ASN A 302 -8.89 -20.67 18.45
CA ASN A 302 -8.84 -19.48 19.29
C ASN A 302 -8.17 -18.31 18.57
N ASP A 303 -7.03 -18.54 17.88
CA ASP A 303 -6.30 -17.51 17.16
C ASP A 303 -7.19 -16.91 16.06
N GLN A 304 -7.79 -17.77 15.25
CA GLN A 304 -8.65 -17.36 14.14
C GLN A 304 -9.92 -16.63 14.57
N ASN A 305 -10.54 -17.07 15.67
CA ASN A 305 -11.81 -16.51 16.12
C ASN A 305 -11.64 -15.22 16.92
N ASN A 306 -10.48 -15.00 17.57
CA ASN A 306 -10.30 -13.96 18.57
C ASN A 306 -9.21 -12.93 18.25
N PHE A 307 -8.51 -12.98 17.11
CA PHE A 307 -7.47 -11.97 16.78
C PHE A 307 -8.02 -10.53 16.74
N LEU A 308 -9.33 -10.34 16.48
CA LEU A 308 -10.02 -9.06 16.53
C LEU A 308 -10.64 -8.73 17.88
N SER A 309 -10.38 -9.52 18.93
CA SER A 309 -10.92 -9.22 20.26
C SER A 309 -10.47 -7.82 20.72
N PRO A 310 -11.38 -7.00 21.28
CA PRO A 310 -11.01 -5.74 21.89
C PRO A 310 -10.02 -5.89 23.05
N ASP A 311 -10.07 -7.02 23.76
CA ASP A 311 -9.18 -7.36 24.86
C ASP A 311 -7.87 -7.99 24.39
N GLY A 312 -7.71 -8.16 23.07
CA GLY A 312 -6.55 -8.76 22.44
C GLY A 312 -6.54 -10.28 22.43
N LEU A 313 -5.56 -10.83 21.72
CA LEU A 313 -5.21 -12.24 21.68
C LEU A 313 -3.85 -12.42 22.37
N TYR A 314 -3.79 -13.25 23.41
CA TYR A 314 -2.57 -13.41 24.24
C TYR A 314 -2.01 -12.07 24.79
N GLY A 315 -2.90 -11.14 25.16
CA GLY A 315 -2.53 -9.81 25.65
C GLY A 315 -2.08 -8.80 24.59
N ARG A 316 -2.34 -9.06 23.31
CA ARG A 316 -1.96 -8.22 22.17
C ARG A 316 -3.18 -7.91 21.30
N THR A 317 -3.49 -6.64 21.10
CA THR A 317 -4.58 -6.26 20.21
C THR A 317 -4.14 -6.28 18.74
N TRP A 318 -5.08 -6.47 17.83
CA TRP A 318 -4.81 -6.42 16.39
C TRP A 318 -4.17 -5.09 15.98
N GLU A 319 -4.71 -3.96 16.45
CA GLU A 319 -4.23 -2.64 16.10
C GLU A 319 -2.77 -2.40 16.55
N GLU A 320 -2.42 -2.86 17.76
CA GLU A 320 -1.04 -2.79 18.26
C GLU A 320 -0.09 -3.64 17.41
N GLN A 321 -0.50 -4.87 17.06
CA GLN A 321 0.30 -5.76 16.25
C GLN A 321 0.44 -5.26 14.81
N ALA A 322 -0.65 -4.78 14.20
CA ALA A 322 -0.60 -4.19 12.88
C ALA A 322 0.35 -2.99 12.84
N ALA A 323 0.30 -2.11 13.85
CA ALA A 323 1.19 -0.96 13.92
C ALA A 323 2.66 -1.36 14.19
N LYS A 324 2.91 -2.32 15.09
CA LYS A 324 4.26 -2.81 15.42
C LYS A 324 5.00 -3.36 14.20
N TYR A 325 4.28 -4.09 13.33
CA TYR A 325 4.86 -4.76 12.17
C TYR A 325 4.58 -4.04 10.84
N HIS A 326 3.98 -2.85 10.89
CA HIS A 326 3.64 -2.04 9.71
C HIS A 326 2.83 -2.81 8.67
N ILE A 327 1.79 -3.51 9.12
CA ILE A 327 1.00 -4.40 8.30
C ILE A 327 0.23 -3.64 7.20
N THR A 328 0.37 -4.10 5.98
CA THR A 328 -0.37 -3.61 4.82
C THR A 328 -1.60 -4.48 4.56
N PHE A 329 -1.46 -5.80 4.65
CA PHE A 329 -2.52 -6.77 4.45
C PHE A 329 -2.39 -7.93 5.43
N MET A 330 -3.50 -8.63 5.73
CA MET A 330 -3.47 -9.83 6.56
C MET A 330 -4.60 -10.77 6.17
N ILE A 331 -4.28 -12.00 5.80
CA ILE A 331 -5.28 -13.04 5.53
C ILE A 331 -5.93 -13.40 6.86
N ALA A 332 -7.24 -13.17 6.93
CA ALA A 332 -8.04 -13.35 8.13
C ALA A 332 -8.59 -14.79 8.27
N ASN A 333 -7.95 -15.72 7.60
CA ASN A 333 -8.32 -17.13 7.58
C ASN A 333 -9.74 -17.41 7.08
N ASP A 334 -10.32 -18.50 7.60
CA ASP A 334 -11.57 -19.08 7.15
C ASP A 334 -12.81 -18.21 7.34
N ALA A 335 -12.67 -16.95 7.34
CA ALA A 335 -13.77 -16.02 7.47
C ALA A 335 -14.10 -15.55 8.88
N PRO A 336 -14.67 -14.37 8.98
CA PRO A 336 -15.18 -13.87 10.22
C PRO A 336 -16.26 -14.80 10.74
N ARG A 337 -15.96 -15.55 11.77
CA ARG A 337 -16.89 -16.43 12.45
C ARG A 337 -17.36 -15.76 13.73
N GLY A 338 -18.65 -15.38 13.77
CA GLY A 338 -19.41 -15.03 14.97
C GLY A 338 -18.75 -14.07 15.99
N GLY A 339 -19.46 -13.76 17.04
CA GLY A 339 -18.96 -13.09 18.24
C GLY A 339 -18.13 -11.82 18.05
N VAL A 340 -16.84 -11.98 17.89
CA VAL A 340 -15.90 -10.86 17.85
C VAL A 340 -15.83 -10.21 16.45
N ALA A 341 -15.84 -11.00 15.38
CA ALA A 341 -15.61 -10.50 14.02
C ALA A 341 -16.90 -10.02 13.34
N THR A 342 -17.64 -9.11 13.99
CA THR A 342 -18.77 -8.44 13.34
C THR A 342 -18.31 -7.65 12.12
N PRO A 343 -19.19 -7.35 11.12
CA PRO A 343 -18.81 -6.54 9.96
C PRO A 343 -18.20 -5.19 10.33
N VAL A 344 -18.70 -4.56 11.39
CA VAL A 344 -18.17 -3.28 11.90
C VAL A 344 -16.75 -3.47 12.44
N ARG A 345 -16.52 -4.50 13.26
CA ARG A 345 -15.19 -4.79 13.84
C ARG A 345 -14.19 -5.22 12.76
N PHE A 346 -14.64 -6.03 11.81
CA PHE A 346 -13.83 -6.49 10.68
C PHE A 346 -13.38 -5.31 9.80
N ARG A 347 -14.31 -4.39 9.48
CA ARG A 347 -13.99 -3.15 8.77
C ARG A 347 -12.97 -2.31 9.55
N LYS A 348 -13.17 -2.12 10.86
CA LYS A 348 -12.22 -1.40 11.71
C LYS A 348 -10.84 -2.06 11.68
N GLY A 349 -10.78 -3.39 11.74
CA GLY A 349 -9.54 -4.15 11.61
C GLY A 349 -8.84 -3.93 10.27
N SER A 350 -9.59 -3.94 9.17
CA SER A 350 -9.06 -3.62 7.84
C SER A 350 -8.54 -2.18 7.75
N MET A 351 -9.27 -1.21 8.30
CA MET A 351 -8.87 0.21 8.28
C MET A 351 -7.67 0.53 9.20
N ALA A 352 -7.27 -0.41 10.05
CA ALA A 352 -6.09 -0.25 10.93
C ALA A 352 -4.76 -0.58 10.21
N THR A 353 -4.78 -0.90 8.93
CA THR A 353 -3.60 -1.28 8.15
C THR A 353 -3.27 -0.27 7.06
N GLY A 354 -2.05 -0.36 6.54
CA GLY A 354 -1.63 0.38 5.35
C GLY A 354 -1.53 1.89 5.54
N TYR A 355 -1.81 2.61 4.48
CA TYR A 355 -1.70 4.07 4.40
C TYR A 355 -3.00 4.79 4.78
N ARG A 356 -2.83 6.03 5.27
CA ARG A 356 -3.94 6.96 5.59
C ARG A 356 -3.51 8.38 5.26
N PHE A 357 -3.91 8.87 4.10
CA PHE A 357 -3.53 10.22 3.68
C PHE A 357 -4.42 11.28 4.33
N VAL A 358 -3.77 12.34 4.81
CA VAL A 358 -4.43 13.52 5.41
C VAL A 358 -3.90 14.77 4.73
N VAL A 359 -4.80 15.59 4.20
CA VAL A 359 -4.47 16.90 3.64
C VAL A 359 -4.52 17.93 4.76
N LYS A 360 -3.37 18.50 5.10
CA LYS A 360 -3.20 19.51 6.15
C LYS A 360 -3.54 20.93 5.67
N THR A 361 -3.17 21.25 4.41
CA THR A 361 -3.50 22.53 3.76
C THR A 361 -3.91 22.32 2.32
N CYS A 362 -4.85 23.14 1.84
CA CYS A 362 -5.25 23.23 0.44
C CYS A 362 -5.31 24.72 0.09
N GLU A 363 -4.45 25.15 -0.84
CA GLU A 363 -4.32 26.55 -1.20
C GLU A 363 -4.30 26.67 -2.73
N THR A 364 -4.89 27.76 -3.25
CA THR A 364 -4.82 28.09 -4.70
C THR A 364 -4.33 29.52 -4.91
N ASP A 365 -3.64 29.72 -6.00
CA ASP A 365 -3.25 31.03 -6.50
C ASP A 365 -4.15 31.54 -7.65
N GLY A 366 -5.20 30.76 -7.97
CA GLY A 366 -6.12 31.01 -9.07
C GLY A 366 -5.71 30.37 -10.41
N THR A 367 -4.57 29.69 -10.47
CA THR A 367 -4.09 28.91 -11.63
C THR A 367 -3.67 27.50 -11.24
N SER A 368 -3.09 27.33 -10.08
CA SER A 368 -2.62 26.08 -9.52
C SER A 368 -3.14 25.88 -8.10
N THR A 369 -3.08 24.65 -7.64
CA THR A 369 -3.41 24.27 -6.27
C THR A 369 -2.21 23.61 -5.62
N ARG A 370 -1.96 23.92 -4.35
CA ARG A 370 -0.95 23.33 -3.51
C ARG A 370 -1.59 22.62 -2.33
N LEU A 371 -1.23 21.35 -2.16
CA LEU A 371 -1.64 20.52 -1.03
C LEU A 371 -0.42 20.20 -0.18
N LEU A 372 -0.54 20.29 1.16
CA LEU A 372 0.39 19.67 2.08
C LEU A 372 -0.26 18.38 2.59
N VAL A 373 0.33 17.24 2.25
CA VAL A 373 -0.22 15.92 2.53
C VAL A 373 0.70 15.16 3.47
N THR A 374 0.15 14.49 4.47
CA THR A 374 0.88 13.55 5.32
C THR A 374 0.26 12.17 5.24
N ASN A 375 1.04 11.13 5.56
CA ASN A 375 0.52 9.78 5.78
C ASN A 375 0.42 9.53 7.30
N GLU A 376 -0.79 9.43 7.82
CA GLU A 376 -1.08 9.09 9.23
C GLU A 376 -1.40 7.59 9.41
N GLY A 377 -1.19 6.77 8.38
CA GLY A 377 -1.27 5.32 8.45
C GLY A 377 -0.06 4.70 9.13
N ILE A 378 0.07 3.38 8.98
CA ILE A 378 1.17 2.60 9.56
C ILE A 378 2.16 2.07 8.52
N ALA A 379 1.83 2.18 7.23
CA ALA A 379 2.68 1.79 6.11
C ALA A 379 2.47 2.76 4.93
N PRO A 380 3.39 2.82 3.96
CA PRO A 380 3.20 3.63 2.76
C PRO A 380 2.30 2.93 1.73
N LEU A 381 1.89 3.67 0.71
CA LEU A 381 1.38 3.10 -0.53
C LEU A 381 2.55 2.69 -1.43
N TYR A 382 2.54 1.46 -1.93
CA TYR A 382 3.67 0.90 -2.71
C TYR A 382 3.49 0.99 -4.23
N ARG A 383 2.34 1.47 -4.69
CA ARG A 383 2.06 1.71 -6.12
C ARG A 383 1.74 3.18 -6.35
N ASP A 384 1.81 3.61 -7.59
CA ASP A 384 1.63 5.01 -7.91
C ASP A 384 0.18 5.48 -7.78
N ALA A 385 0.02 6.63 -7.14
CA ALA A 385 -1.22 7.37 -7.05
C ALA A 385 -0.92 8.88 -6.98
N TRP A 386 -1.84 9.69 -7.45
CA TRP A 386 -1.65 11.14 -7.57
C TRP A 386 -2.89 11.87 -7.10
N PHE A 387 -2.71 13.03 -6.47
CA PHE A 387 -3.83 13.95 -6.34
C PHE A 387 -4.20 14.51 -7.71
N ALA A 388 -5.49 14.69 -7.93
CA ALA A 388 -6.03 15.27 -9.14
C ALA A 388 -7.18 16.23 -8.81
N ILE A 389 -7.35 17.22 -9.69
CA ILE A 389 -8.52 18.11 -9.73
C ILE A 389 -9.17 17.86 -11.08
N ASP A 390 -10.39 17.35 -11.06
CA ASP A 390 -11.07 16.81 -12.25
C ASP A 390 -10.16 15.75 -12.94
N ASP A 391 -9.69 16.00 -14.15
CA ASP A 391 -8.83 15.09 -14.93
C ASP A 391 -7.36 15.54 -14.95
N VAL A 392 -7.01 16.60 -14.24
CA VAL A 392 -5.64 17.11 -14.15
C VAL A 392 -4.97 16.55 -12.92
N ARG A 393 -4.01 15.64 -13.08
CA ARG A 393 -3.23 15.04 -11.97
C ARG A 393 -1.94 15.81 -11.69
N SER A 394 -1.45 15.70 -10.46
CA SER A 394 -0.12 16.17 -10.07
C SER A 394 0.98 15.35 -10.75
N GLU A 395 2.17 15.94 -10.88
CA GLU A 395 3.36 15.16 -11.28
C GLU A 395 3.91 14.32 -10.12
N THR A 396 3.71 14.77 -8.89
CA THR A 396 4.22 14.12 -7.69
C THR A 396 3.31 12.98 -7.27
N SER A 397 3.84 11.74 -7.24
CA SER A 397 3.15 10.56 -6.74
C SER A 397 3.14 10.50 -5.21
N LEU A 398 2.11 9.84 -4.67
CA LEU A 398 1.98 9.48 -3.25
C LEU A 398 2.74 8.20 -2.89
N ARG A 399 3.25 7.45 -3.89
CA ARG A 399 4.05 6.25 -3.66
C ARG A 399 5.20 6.52 -2.70
N GLY A 400 5.35 5.66 -1.70
CA GLY A 400 6.44 5.74 -0.73
C GLY A 400 6.38 6.93 0.23
N LEU A 401 5.25 7.63 0.37
CA LEU A 401 5.08 8.60 1.44
C LEU A 401 4.97 7.85 2.77
N LEU A 402 6.03 7.93 3.58
CA LEU A 402 6.12 7.17 4.83
C LEU A 402 5.20 7.75 5.92
N PRO A 403 4.78 6.93 6.89
CA PRO A 403 4.05 7.39 8.07
C PRO A 403 4.77 8.54 8.78
N GLY A 404 4.03 9.63 9.03
CA GLY A 404 4.53 10.84 9.68
C GLY A 404 5.30 11.79 8.76
N GLU A 405 5.63 11.40 7.53
CA GLU A 405 6.23 12.33 6.56
C GLU A 405 5.18 13.25 5.96
N GLU A 406 5.64 14.44 5.52
CA GLU A 406 4.84 15.40 4.79
C GLU A 406 5.39 15.56 3.36
N ARG A 407 4.47 15.73 2.40
CA ARG A 407 4.80 15.96 0.99
C ARG A 407 3.96 17.11 0.46
N GLN A 408 4.63 18.10 -0.13
CA GLN A 408 3.95 19.16 -0.87
C GLN A 408 3.64 18.65 -2.28
N ILE A 409 2.39 18.80 -2.69
CA ILE A 409 1.89 18.40 -4.01
C ILE A 409 1.32 19.63 -4.69
N GLU A 410 1.71 19.84 -5.93
CA GLU A 410 1.19 20.91 -6.78
C GLU A 410 0.42 20.33 -7.95
N ILE A 411 -0.76 20.91 -8.24
CA ILE A 411 -1.65 20.50 -9.32
C ILE A 411 -1.91 21.74 -10.18
N PRO A 412 -1.64 21.71 -11.50
CA PRO A 412 -1.86 22.86 -12.39
C PRO A 412 -3.35 23.02 -12.74
N ALA A 413 -4.19 23.09 -11.73
CA ALA A 413 -5.64 23.28 -11.83
C ALA A 413 -6.18 23.93 -10.56
N VAL A 414 -7.38 24.51 -10.64
CA VAL A 414 -8.05 25.21 -9.53
C VAL A 414 -9.22 24.35 -9.05
N PRO A 415 -9.36 24.08 -7.74
CA PRO A 415 -10.45 23.29 -7.20
C PRO A 415 -11.77 24.09 -7.23
N SER A 416 -12.87 23.36 -7.17
CA SER A 416 -14.20 23.96 -6.87
C SER A 416 -14.16 24.63 -5.49
N ALA A 417 -15.08 25.57 -5.25
CA ALA A 417 -15.11 26.37 -4.02
C ALA A 417 -15.21 25.51 -2.74
N ASP A 418 -15.82 24.34 -2.82
CA ASP A 418 -15.98 23.34 -1.76
C ASP A 418 -14.96 22.18 -1.84
N GLY A 419 -14.00 22.28 -2.76
CA GLY A 419 -13.00 21.24 -3.01
C GLY A 419 -13.58 19.92 -3.51
N SER A 420 -14.85 19.87 -3.94
CA SER A 420 -15.55 18.61 -4.27
C SER A 420 -14.89 17.82 -5.39
N ASN A 421 -14.16 18.46 -6.30
CA ASN A 421 -13.45 17.86 -7.43
C ASN A 421 -11.99 17.45 -7.12
N VAL A 422 -11.53 17.60 -5.88
CA VAL A 422 -10.22 17.09 -5.45
C VAL A 422 -10.34 15.60 -5.13
N LYS A 423 -9.54 14.78 -5.79
CA LYS A 423 -9.54 13.31 -5.66
C LYS A 423 -8.13 12.74 -5.72
N ILE A 424 -7.97 11.47 -5.34
CA ILE A 424 -6.75 10.69 -5.60
C ILE A 424 -7.07 9.71 -6.74
N VAL A 425 -6.19 9.63 -7.73
CA VAL A 425 -6.31 8.72 -8.88
C VAL A 425 -5.11 7.77 -8.92
N SER A 426 -5.33 6.56 -9.42
CA SER A 426 -4.29 5.56 -9.62
C SER A 426 -4.67 4.64 -10.77
N ASP A 427 -3.69 4.29 -11.60
CA ASP A 427 -3.87 3.30 -12.67
C ASP A 427 -3.81 1.86 -12.14
N CYS A 428 -3.54 1.69 -10.83
CA CYS A 428 -3.33 0.40 -10.16
C CYS A 428 -4.54 -0.03 -9.30
N ILE A 429 -5.69 0.61 -9.42
CA ILE A 429 -6.92 0.26 -8.70
C ILE A 429 -8.05 -0.05 -9.68
N LEU A 430 -9.03 -0.83 -9.22
CA LEU A 430 -10.21 -1.13 -10.02
C LEU A 430 -11.10 0.11 -10.20
N PRO A 431 -11.87 0.20 -11.30
CA PRO A 431 -12.76 1.34 -11.54
C PRO A 431 -13.83 1.59 -10.46
N LYS A 432 -14.11 0.57 -9.63
CA LYS A 432 -15.08 0.65 -8.51
C LYS A 432 -14.42 0.97 -7.17
N GLN A 433 -13.11 1.06 -7.12
CA GLN A 433 -12.35 1.44 -5.93
C GLN A 433 -12.01 2.93 -5.99
N ASP A 434 -11.89 3.55 -4.84
CA ASP A 434 -11.41 4.91 -4.66
C ASP A 434 -10.37 4.96 -3.53
N ILE A 435 -9.36 5.79 -3.70
CA ILE A 435 -8.42 6.10 -2.63
C ILE A 435 -8.96 7.33 -1.91
N GLN A 436 -9.42 7.15 -0.68
CA GLN A 436 -9.94 8.22 0.17
C GLN A 436 -8.81 8.90 0.95
N PHE A 437 -9.06 10.13 1.35
CA PHE A 437 -8.18 10.89 2.21
C PHE A 437 -8.98 11.69 3.23
N GLU A 438 -8.35 12.15 4.29
CA GLU A 438 -8.95 13.03 5.28
C GLU A 438 -8.55 14.48 5.05
N ALA A 439 -9.46 15.39 5.28
CA ALA A 439 -9.24 16.83 5.31
C ALA A 439 -10.35 17.51 6.13
N ASP A 440 -9.97 18.49 6.95
CA ASP A 440 -10.90 19.38 7.64
C ASP A 440 -10.37 20.82 7.56
N ILE A 441 -10.40 21.37 6.36
CA ILE A 441 -9.87 22.68 6.03
C ILE A 441 -11.03 23.64 5.83
N VAL A 442 -11.04 24.71 6.61
CA VAL A 442 -12.00 25.80 6.48
C VAL A 442 -11.33 26.93 5.69
N ALA A 443 -11.99 27.39 4.62
CA ALA A 443 -11.50 28.53 3.88
C ALA A 443 -11.45 29.77 4.77
N THR A 444 -10.26 30.27 5.04
CA THR A 444 -10.13 31.60 5.67
C THR A 444 -10.39 32.65 4.61
N GLN A 445 -11.66 33.00 4.43
CA GLN A 445 -12.03 34.14 3.58
C GLN A 445 -11.53 35.43 4.22
N VAL A 446 -10.31 35.82 3.93
CA VAL A 446 -10.03 37.26 3.84
C VAL A 446 -10.53 37.67 2.47
N ARG A 447 -11.82 37.99 2.33
CA ARG A 447 -12.32 38.68 1.14
C ARG A 447 -11.48 39.95 0.99
N PRO A 448 -10.74 40.15 -0.12
CA PRO A 448 -10.27 41.48 -0.41
C PRO A 448 -11.52 42.35 -0.54
N VAL A 449 -11.67 43.28 0.36
CA VAL A 449 -12.71 44.31 0.21
C VAL A 449 -12.36 45.03 -1.09
N SER A 450 -13.11 44.76 -2.15
CA SER A 450 -13.00 45.52 -3.40
C SER A 450 -13.22 46.99 -3.02
N ALA A 451 -12.20 47.81 -3.20
CA ALA A 451 -12.25 49.23 -2.99
C ALA A 451 -13.07 49.90 -4.12
N THR A 452 -14.37 49.65 -4.12
CA THR A 452 -15.34 50.39 -4.91
C THR A 452 -16.34 51.06 -3.99
N SER A 453 -15.88 52.11 -3.32
CA SER A 453 -16.57 53.32 -2.88
C SER A 453 -15.78 53.97 -1.75
N ALA A 454 -15.81 55.28 -1.74
CA ALA A 454 -14.99 56.17 -0.90
C ALA A 454 -15.40 56.25 0.57
N GLU A 455 -15.73 55.10 1.21
CA GLU A 455 -15.96 55.05 2.65
C GLU A 455 -14.98 54.05 3.28
N SER A 456 -13.96 54.56 3.94
CA SER A 456 -13.02 53.74 4.74
C SER A 456 -13.76 53.17 5.94
N ARG A 457 -13.90 51.87 6.03
CA ARG A 457 -14.47 51.16 7.17
C ARG A 457 -13.35 50.47 7.95
N CYS A 458 -13.37 50.65 9.28
CA CYS A 458 -12.42 49.99 10.17
C CYS A 458 -13.07 48.77 10.85
N TYR A 459 -12.32 47.64 10.91
CA TYR A 459 -12.77 46.41 11.51
C TYR A 459 -11.83 45.97 12.65
N SER A 460 -12.38 45.36 13.67
CA SER A 460 -11.59 44.66 14.69
C SER A 460 -10.94 43.38 14.11
N LEU A 461 -9.98 42.80 14.85
CA LEU A 461 -9.41 41.49 14.51
C LEU A 461 -10.44 40.34 14.49
N ALA A 462 -11.57 40.52 15.18
CA ALA A 462 -12.69 39.56 15.15
C ALA A 462 -13.67 39.81 13.97
N GLY A 463 -13.34 40.71 13.03
CA GLY A 463 -14.18 41.02 11.87
C GLY A 463 -15.37 41.92 12.12
N CYS A 464 -15.53 42.49 13.34
CA CYS A 464 -16.61 43.42 13.65
C CYS A 464 -16.25 44.82 13.14
N GLN A 465 -17.19 45.50 12.43
CA GLN A 465 -17.01 46.87 12.00
C GLN A 465 -17.01 47.80 13.23
N VAL A 466 -15.93 48.58 13.44
CA VAL A 466 -15.74 49.44 14.62
C VAL A 466 -15.83 50.91 14.33
N ALA A 467 -15.73 51.34 13.07
CA ALA A 467 -15.94 52.73 12.67
C ALA A 467 -16.22 52.87 11.17
N ASN A 468 -16.96 53.92 10.79
CA ASN A 468 -17.10 54.42 9.43
C ASN A 468 -16.25 55.69 9.30
N GLY A 469 -15.33 55.74 8.32
CA GLY A 469 -14.50 56.92 8.05
C GLY A 469 -12.99 56.66 8.15
N ASN A 470 -12.18 57.69 7.85
CA ASN A 470 -10.72 57.59 7.82
C ASN A 470 -10.16 57.47 9.24
N CYS A 471 -9.73 56.30 9.65
CA CYS A 471 -9.10 56.03 10.95
C CYS A 471 -7.68 56.63 11.09
N LEU A 472 -7.28 57.52 10.20
CA LEU A 472 -5.95 58.16 10.19
C LEU A 472 -5.88 59.39 11.13
N ASN A 473 -7.01 59.90 11.62
CA ASN A 473 -7.03 61.00 12.56
C ASN A 473 -7.56 60.51 13.92
N SER A 474 -6.95 60.87 14.97
CA SER A 474 -7.05 60.68 16.42
C SER A 474 -8.43 60.38 17.08
N GLN A 475 -9.41 59.89 16.38
CA GLN A 475 -10.77 59.55 16.85
C GLN A 475 -11.20 58.11 16.59
N CYS A 476 -10.26 57.15 16.59
CA CYS A 476 -10.64 55.73 16.52
C CYS A 476 -11.21 55.29 17.89
N PRO A 477 -12.40 54.70 17.96
CA PRO A 477 -13.03 54.30 19.22
C PRO A 477 -12.33 53.13 19.95
N ILE A 478 -11.22 52.65 19.40
CA ILE A 478 -10.37 51.62 20.03
C ILE A 478 -9.28 52.36 20.82
N ALA A 479 -9.34 52.31 22.14
CA ALA A 479 -8.42 53.03 23.02
C ALA A 479 -6.96 52.55 22.92
N ASN A 480 -6.71 51.26 22.72
CA ASN A 480 -5.42 50.67 22.37
C ASN A 480 -5.71 49.34 21.66
N GLY A 481 -5.10 49.10 20.50
CA GLY A 481 -5.29 47.82 19.79
C GLY A 481 -4.84 47.83 18.34
N ILE A 482 -5.06 46.71 17.67
CA ILE A 482 -4.77 46.55 16.25
C ILE A 482 -6.09 46.59 15.49
N CYS A 483 -6.18 47.43 14.46
CA CYS A 483 -7.29 47.42 13.51
C CYS A 483 -6.80 47.16 12.10
N ILE A 484 -7.72 46.81 11.21
CA ILE A 484 -7.46 46.66 9.79
C ILE A 484 -8.18 47.78 9.06
N ALA A 485 -7.42 48.65 8.39
CA ALA A 485 -7.94 49.68 7.53
C ALA A 485 -7.31 49.59 6.15
N ASN A 486 -8.11 49.57 5.10
CA ASN A 486 -7.64 49.43 3.71
C ASN A 486 -6.69 48.21 3.49
N GLY A 487 -7.02 47.07 4.14
CA GLY A 487 -6.23 45.82 4.02
C GLY A 487 -4.89 45.84 4.77
N LYS A 488 -4.56 46.90 5.56
CA LYS A 488 -3.31 46.96 6.33
C LYS A 488 -3.60 46.89 7.82
N LYS A 489 -2.82 46.11 8.57
CA LYS A 489 -2.79 46.11 10.03
C LYS A 489 -2.21 47.44 10.54
N MET A 490 -2.93 48.13 11.40
CA MET A 490 -2.49 49.36 12.02
C MET A 490 -2.58 49.24 13.55
N LEU A 491 -1.52 49.63 14.24
CA LEU A 491 -1.53 49.77 15.70
C LEU A 491 -2.10 51.14 16.05
N VAL A 492 -3.19 51.17 16.82
CA VAL A 492 -3.78 52.39 17.34
C VAL A 492 -3.36 52.52 18.80
N GLN A 493 -2.56 53.56 19.11
CA GLN A 493 -2.26 53.95 20.49
C GLN A 493 -3.14 55.14 20.87
N GLY A 494 -3.93 54.93 21.90
CA GLY A 494 -4.73 56.03 22.45
C GLY A 494 -3.84 57.10 23.04
N ALA A 495 -4.12 58.38 22.72
CA ALA A 495 -3.47 59.48 23.38
C ALA A 495 -3.85 59.42 24.88
N GLN A 496 -2.87 59.32 25.77
CA GLN A 496 -3.07 59.58 27.19
C GLN A 496 -3.48 61.06 27.33
N ARG A 497 -4.67 61.26 27.92
CA ARG A 497 -5.05 62.59 28.52
C ARG A 497 -4.60 62.59 29.94
#